data_0fc7a1e421af596a19850d411b44fea0
#
_entry.id   0fc7a1e421af596a19850d411b44fea0
#
_cell.length_a   1.000
_cell.length_b   1.000
_cell.length_c   1.000
_cell.angle_alpha   90.00
_cell.angle_beta   90.00
_cell.angle_gamma   90.00
#
_symmetry.space_group_name_H-M   'P 1'
#
loop_
_entity.id
_entity.type
_entity.pdbx_description
1 polymer ?
#
loop_
_entity_poly.entity_id
_entity_poly.type
_entity_poly.pdbx_seq_one_letter_code
_entity_poly.pdbx_strand_id
1 'polypeptide(L)'
;MCIRDSDKVGYWSLEVWGGATFDACVRFLKEDPWERLRQLRTALPNTRLQMLLRGQNLLGYRHYSDDVVRAFVAKAAESGIDVFRIFDAMNDVRNLQVAIEAVKASGKHAQGTIAYTTSPVHTVAAFVAQGKAMQAMGIDSIAIKDMAGLLTPYATAELVKALKAEIDLPVFIHSHDTAGLGSMCQLKAIEAGADHIDTAISSFAWGTSHPGTESMVAALKGSEYDTGLDLSLIQEIGMYFHAVRKKYHQFESEFTAVDTRVQVNQVPGGMISNLANQLKEQGALNRMNEVLAEIPRVREDLGFPPLVTPTSQIVGTQAFFNVLAGERYKTITNEVKLYLQGGYGQAPGKVNEQLRKQAIGSEEVIDVRPADLLKPEMDKLRGQIGELAKSEEDVLTFAMFPDICLLYTS
;
A
#
# COMPACT_ATOMS: atom_id res chain seq x y z
N MET A 1 -19.44 1.69 23.75
CA MET A 1 -18.07 1.78 23.20
C MET A 1 -18.14 1.57 21.69
N CYS A 2 -17.47 2.36 20.91
CA CYS A 2 -17.49 2.33 19.45
C CYS A 2 -16.23 3.02 18.89
N ILE A 3 -16.13 3.17 17.57
CA ILE A 3 -15.01 3.86 16.92
C ILE A 3 -14.78 5.30 17.46
N ARG A 4 -15.82 5.96 17.98
CA ARG A 4 -15.72 7.28 18.62
C ARG A 4 -14.81 7.30 19.85
N ASP A 5 -14.63 6.16 20.52
CA ASP A 5 -13.72 6.09 21.66
C ASP A 5 -12.26 6.12 21.22
N SER A 6 -11.95 5.67 20.01
CA SER A 6 -10.62 5.81 19.39
C SER A 6 -10.22 7.29 19.21
N ASP A 7 -11.18 8.18 19.03
CA ASP A 7 -10.94 9.64 18.95
C ASP A 7 -10.45 10.28 20.25
N LYS A 8 -10.64 9.57 21.38
CA LYS A 8 -10.23 10.04 22.71
C LYS A 8 -8.81 9.59 23.09
N VAL A 9 -8.26 8.61 22.37
CA VAL A 9 -6.95 8.01 22.71
C VAL A 9 -5.82 9.00 22.53
N GLY A 10 -5.91 9.89 21.52
CA GLY A 10 -4.85 10.84 21.19
C GLY A 10 -3.85 10.29 20.17
N TYR A 11 -4.28 9.36 19.32
CA TYR A 11 -3.47 8.93 18.18
C TYR A 11 -3.09 10.10 17.27
N TRP A 12 -1.90 10.07 16.67
CA TRP A 12 -1.48 11.07 15.71
C TRP A 12 -2.38 11.06 14.46
N SER A 13 -2.71 9.87 13.95
CA SER A 13 -3.71 9.66 12.90
C SER A 13 -4.33 8.27 13.01
N LEU A 14 -5.46 8.07 12.33
CA LEU A 14 -6.07 6.78 12.06
C LEU A 14 -6.12 6.54 10.55
N GLU A 15 -5.49 5.48 10.06
CA GLU A 15 -5.64 5.06 8.67
C GLU A 15 -6.99 4.37 8.51
N VAL A 16 -7.91 5.04 7.83
CA VAL A 16 -9.32 4.65 7.75
C VAL A 16 -9.80 4.37 6.33
N TRP A 17 -9.02 4.76 5.32
CA TRP A 17 -9.47 4.72 3.94
C TRP A 17 -8.32 4.43 2.97
N GLY A 18 -8.66 3.90 1.78
CA GLY A 18 -7.71 3.51 0.76
C GLY A 18 -8.31 2.49 -0.19
N GLY A 19 -7.51 1.90 -1.06
CA GLY A 19 -7.98 0.98 -2.10
C GLY A 19 -8.75 -0.21 -1.54
N ALA A 20 -8.24 -0.86 -0.51
CA ALA A 20 -8.90 -2.03 0.09
C ALA A 20 -10.25 -1.69 0.73
N THR A 21 -10.33 -0.56 1.45
CA THR A 21 -11.58 -0.10 2.06
C THR A 21 -12.60 0.26 0.99
N PHE A 22 -12.17 1.01 -0.03
CA PHE A 22 -13.02 1.42 -1.14
C PHE A 22 -13.59 0.19 -1.87
N ASP A 23 -12.72 -0.75 -2.21
CA ASP A 23 -13.09 -2.00 -2.86
C ASP A 23 -14.05 -2.85 -2.01
N ALA A 24 -13.79 -2.96 -0.70
CA ALA A 24 -14.66 -3.67 0.23
C ALA A 24 -16.05 -3.03 0.34
N CYS A 25 -16.14 -1.70 0.41
CA CYS A 25 -17.41 -0.98 0.41
C CYS A 25 -18.24 -1.32 -0.83
N VAL A 26 -17.61 -1.20 -2.00
CA VAL A 26 -18.31 -1.35 -3.28
C VAL A 26 -18.67 -2.82 -3.55
N ARG A 27 -17.74 -3.78 -3.37
CA ARG A 27 -17.96 -5.19 -3.75
C ARG A 27 -18.74 -5.99 -2.72
N PHE A 28 -18.45 -5.82 -1.44
CA PHE A 28 -18.95 -6.72 -0.41
C PHE A 28 -20.02 -6.09 0.48
N LEU A 29 -19.82 -4.83 0.88
CA LEU A 29 -20.73 -4.16 1.81
C LEU A 29 -21.89 -3.47 1.12
N LYS A 30 -21.77 -3.18 -0.18
CA LYS A 30 -22.74 -2.37 -0.94
C LYS A 30 -23.00 -1.02 -0.28
N GLU A 31 -21.94 -0.35 0.11
CA GLU A 31 -21.94 0.95 0.74
C GLU A 31 -21.21 1.96 -0.15
N ASP A 32 -21.66 3.22 -0.09
CA ASP A 32 -20.93 4.33 -0.68
C ASP A 32 -19.63 4.59 0.12
N PRO A 33 -18.44 4.41 -0.48
CA PRO A 33 -17.17 4.63 0.23
C PRO A 33 -16.93 6.09 0.62
N TRP A 34 -17.48 7.06 -0.10
CA TRP A 34 -17.38 8.47 0.20
C TRP A 34 -18.25 8.85 1.40
N GLU A 35 -19.47 8.33 1.46
CA GLU A 35 -20.35 8.51 2.61
C GLU A 35 -19.77 7.87 3.87
N ARG A 36 -19.18 6.68 3.74
CA ARG A 36 -18.43 6.06 4.87
C ARG A 36 -17.33 6.98 5.38
N LEU A 37 -16.58 7.65 4.50
CA LEU A 37 -15.52 8.57 4.90
C LEU A 37 -16.11 9.79 5.67
N ARG A 38 -17.19 10.39 5.18
CA ARG A 38 -17.88 11.49 5.87
C ARG A 38 -18.41 11.10 7.25
N GLN A 39 -18.95 9.87 7.36
CA GLN A 39 -19.41 9.33 8.65
C GLN A 39 -18.25 9.12 9.62
N LEU A 40 -17.10 8.61 9.12
CA LEU A 40 -15.88 8.49 9.93
C LEU A 40 -15.38 9.85 10.38
N ARG A 41 -15.34 10.87 9.52
CA ARG A 41 -14.98 12.24 9.89
C ARG A 41 -15.89 12.81 10.98
N THR A 42 -17.19 12.56 10.86
CA THR A 42 -18.17 12.97 11.88
C THR A 42 -17.96 12.24 13.21
N ALA A 43 -17.58 10.97 13.16
CA ALA A 43 -17.37 10.14 14.35
C ALA A 43 -16.01 10.41 15.04
N LEU A 44 -15.03 10.95 14.34
CA LEU A 44 -13.63 11.13 14.76
C LEU A 44 -13.19 12.59 14.55
N PRO A 45 -13.85 13.58 15.19
CA PRO A 45 -13.60 15.01 14.92
C PRO A 45 -12.20 15.49 15.32
N ASN A 46 -11.55 14.86 16.30
CA ASN A 46 -10.29 15.32 16.88
C ASN A 46 -9.06 14.61 16.29
N THR A 47 -9.22 13.41 15.73
CA THR A 47 -8.12 12.61 15.19
C THR A 47 -7.98 12.84 13.69
N ARG A 48 -6.74 12.99 13.19
CA ARG A 48 -6.49 13.07 11.75
C ARG A 48 -6.89 11.76 11.08
N LEU A 49 -7.61 11.87 9.98
CA LEU A 49 -7.92 10.71 9.13
C LEU A 49 -6.87 10.56 8.04
N GLN A 50 -6.32 9.36 7.94
CA GLN A 50 -5.29 9.03 6.98
C GLN A 50 -5.82 8.07 5.92
N MET A 51 -5.35 8.24 4.69
CA MET A 51 -5.56 7.29 3.61
C MET A 51 -4.27 6.82 2.98
N LEU A 52 -4.29 5.61 2.42
CA LEU A 52 -3.25 5.11 1.55
C LEU A 52 -3.57 5.47 0.09
N LEU A 53 -2.64 6.18 -0.57
CA LEU A 53 -2.76 6.65 -1.95
C LEU A 53 -1.62 6.08 -2.80
N ARG A 54 -1.96 5.36 -3.88
CA ARG A 54 -0.98 4.74 -4.78
C ARG A 54 -0.52 5.72 -5.86
N GLY A 55 0.01 6.90 -5.46
CA GLY A 55 0.48 7.92 -6.38
C GLY A 55 -0.44 8.10 -7.60
N GLN A 56 0.12 7.94 -8.80
CA GLN A 56 -0.63 8.07 -10.05
C GLN A 56 -1.70 7.00 -10.29
N ASN A 57 -1.67 5.89 -9.55
CA ASN A 57 -2.67 4.82 -9.61
C ASN A 57 -3.89 5.08 -8.72
N LEU A 58 -3.89 6.11 -7.90
CA LEU A 58 -4.95 6.41 -6.92
C LEU A 58 -5.28 5.20 -6.05
N LEU A 59 -6.47 4.62 -6.22
CA LEU A 59 -6.90 3.38 -5.57
C LEU A 59 -6.95 2.19 -6.54
N GLY A 60 -6.66 2.43 -7.84
CA GLY A 60 -6.75 1.44 -8.91
C GLY A 60 -5.44 0.73 -9.22
N TYR A 61 -5.41 0.09 -10.40
CA TYR A 61 -4.32 -0.77 -10.87
C TYR A 61 -3.63 -0.25 -12.13
N ARG A 62 -4.08 0.90 -12.67
CA ARG A 62 -3.48 1.61 -13.80
C ARG A 62 -3.10 3.03 -13.40
N HIS A 63 -2.30 3.69 -14.22
CA HIS A 63 -2.12 5.14 -14.11
C HIS A 63 -3.37 5.88 -14.59
N TYR A 64 -3.73 6.93 -13.87
CA TYR A 64 -4.78 7.89 -14.25
C TYR A 64 -4.13 9.17 -14.73
N SER A 65 -4.85 9.94 -15.55
CA SER A 65 -4.39 11.26 -15.98
C SER A 65 -4.33 12.25 -14.81
N ASP A 66 -3.54 13.28 -14.95
CA ASP A 66 -3.27 14.24 -13.88
C ASP A 66 -4.53 14.97 -13.40
N ASP A 67 -5.50 15.23 -14.28
CA ASP A 67 -6.78 15.84 -13.92
C ASP A 67 -7.62 14.93 -13.01
N VAL A 68 -7.63 13.63 -13.26
CA VAL A 68 -8.31 12.64 -12.39
C VAL A 68 -7.62 12.57 -11.03
N VAL A 69 -6.27 12.56 -10.98
CA VAL A 69 -5.50 12.56 -9.73
C VAL A 69 -5.83 13.80 -8.89
N ARG A 70 -5.82 14.99 -9.51
CA ARG A 70 -6.13 16.24 -8.81
C ARG A 70 -7.57 16.28 -8.31
N ALA A 71 -8.53 15.85 -9.13
CA ALA A 71 -9.94 15.80 -8.73
C ALA A 71 -10.16 14.82 -7.56
N PHE A 72 -9.55 13.64 -7.63
CA PHE A 72 -9.66 12.64 -6.57
C PHE A 72 -9.10 13.14 -5.24
N VAL A 73 -7.89 13.70 -5.24
CA VAL A 73 -7.26 14.22 -4.02
C VAL A 73 -8.07 15.37 -3.42
N ALA A 74 -8.53 16.32 -4.23
CA ALA A 74 -9.37 17.42 -3.77
C ALA A 74 -10.66 16.90 -3.11
N LYS A 75 -11.33 15.94 -3.74
CA LYS A 75 -12.57 15.36 -3.22
C LYS A 75 -12.35 14.55 -1.94
N ALA A 76 -11.27 13.76 -1.85
CA ALA A 76 -10.92 13.02 -0.63
C ALA A 76 -10.59 13.97 0.53
N ALA A 77 -9.88 15.07 0.28
CA ALA A 77 -9.58 16.10 1.25
C ALA A 77 -10.86 16.81 1.77
N GLU A 78 -11.77 17.16 0.85
CA GLU A 78 -13.09 17.72 1.17
C GLU A 78 -13.95 16.77 2.02
N SER A 79 -13.91 15.47 1.70
CA SER A 79 -14.66 14.42 2.41
C SER A 79 -14.07 14.06 3.78
N GLY A 80 -12.89 14.58 4.15
CA GLY A 80 -12.38 14.49 5.51
C GLY A 80 -11.01 13.85 5.69
N ILE A 81 -10.27 13.53 4.63
CA ILE A 81 -8.88 13.06 4.75
C ILE A 81 -7.95 14.21 5.10
N ASP A 82 -7.11 13.99 6.10
CA ASP A 82 -6.11 14.94 6.57
C ASP A 82 -4.68 14.57 6.18
N VAL A 83 -4.40 13.25 6.06
CA VAL A 83 -3.07 12.71 5.77
C VAL A 83 -3.16 11.77 4.58
N PHE A 84 -2.39 12.06 3.54
CA PHE A 84 -2.25 11.21 2.36
C PHE A 84 -0.90 10.51 2.40
N ARG A 85 -0.91 9.20 2.66
CA ARG A 85 0.26 8.34 2.56
C ARG A 85 0.44 7.92 1.11
N ILE A 86 1.36 8.58 0.41
CA ILE A 86 1.53 8.49 -1.04
C ILE A 86 2.71 7.59 -1.35
N PHE A 87 2.48 6.48 -2.06
CA PHE A 87 3.53 5.56 -2.48
C PHE A 87 3.41 5.19 -3.95
N ASP A 88 4.51 4.73 -4.53
CA ASP A 88 4.55 4.11 -5.85
C ASP A 88 5.10 2.68 -5.77
N ALA A 89 4.49 1.75 -6.50
CA ALA A 89 4.86 0.34 -6.45
C ALA A 89 6.24 0.05 -7.06
N MET A 90 6.74 0.94 -7.94
CA MET A 90 8.06 0.86 -8.54
C MET A 90 9.11 1.61 -7.72
N ASN A 91 8.70 2.39 -6.71
CA ASN A 91 9.52 3.44 -6.08
C ASN A 91 9.99 4.52 -7.08
N ASP A 92 9.27 4.70 -8.18
CA ASP A 92 9.53 5.76 -9.14
C ASP A 92 8.92 7.08 -8.63
N VAL A 93 9.76 7.95 -8.08
CA VAL A 93 9.31 9.20 -7.47
C VAL A 93 8.57 10.14 -8.44
N ARG A 94 8.77 9.99 -9.75
CA ARG A 94 8.05 10.77 -10.77
C ARG A 94 6.54 10.51 -10.72
N ASN A 95 6.14 9.29 -10.37
CA ASN A 95 4.73 8.89 -10.21
C ASN A 95 4.06 9.47 -8.95
N LEU A 96 4.82 10.09 -8.05
CA LEU A 96 4.30 10.72 -6.83
C LEU A 96 4.02 12.20 -7.00
N GLN A 97 4.66 12.86 -7.95
CA GLN A 97 4.72 14.31 -8.08
C GLN A 97 3.35 14.97 -8.06
N VAL A 98 2.45 14.57 -8.97
CA VAL A 98 1.13 15.22 -9.11
C VAL A 98 0.23 14.96 -7.89
N ALA A 99 0.33 13.76 -7.29
CA ALA A 99 -0.39 13.46 -6.06
C ALA A 99 0.09 14.34 -4.89
N ILE A 100 1.41 14.51 -4.73
CA ILE A 100 2.00 15.39 -3.71
C ILE A 100 1.54 16.84 -3.94
N GLU A 101 1.66 17.36 -5.16
CA GLU A 101 1.21 18.71 -5.51
C GLU A 101 -0.28 18.93 -5.19
N ALA A 102 -1.14 17.97 -5.55
CA ALA A 102 -2.58 18.05 -5.30
C ALA A 102 -2.90 18.05 -3.80
N VAL A 103 -2.21 17.21 -3.01
CA VAL A 103 -2.38 17.19 -1.54
C VAL A 103 -1.94 18.51 -0.93
N LYS A 104 -0.79 19.05 -1.33
CA LYS A 104 -0.30 20.36 -0.86
C LYS A 104 -1.24 21.49 -1.25
N ALA A 105 -1.79 21.49 -2.46
CA ALA A 105 -2.78 22.45 -2.92
C ALA A 105 -4.08 22.39 -2.11
N SER A 106 -4.45 21.22 -1.58
CA SER A 106 -5.60 21.03 -0.69
C SER A 106 -5.32 21.42 0.76
N GLY A 107 -4.11 21.90 1.09
CA GLY A 107 -3.70 22.25 2.46
C GLY A 107 -3.61 21.04 3.40
N LYS A 108 -3.47 19.83 2.86
CA LYS A 108 -3.40 18.59 3.62
C LYS A 108 -1.98 18.07 3.75
N HIS A 109 -1.77 17.09 4.64
CA HIS A 109 -0.47 16.49 4.93
C HIS A 109 -0.08 15.47 3.87
N ALA A 110 0.99 15.74 3.14
CA ALA A 110 1.57 14.82 2.17
C ALA A 110 2.67 13.98 2.83
N GLN A 111 2.41 12.70 3.04
CA GLN A 111 3.39 11.74 3.54
C GLN A 111 3.98 10.95 2.37
N GLY A 112 5.22 11.26 1.99
CA GLY A 112 5.96 10.50 0.97
C GLY A 112 6.36 9.14 1.53
N THR A 113 6.29 8.09 0.71
CA THR A 113 6.46 6.73 1.22
C THR A 113 7.44 5.94 0.38
N ILE A 114 8.39 5.30 1.05
CA ILE A 114 9.31 4.31 0.49
C ILE A 114 8.65 2.94 0.60
N ALA A 115 8.40 2.27 -0.52
CA ALA A 115 8.02 0.85 -0.51
C ALA A 115 9.27 0.01 -0.22
N TYR A 116 9.41 -0.43 1.03
CA TYR A 116 10.59 -1.17 1.48
C TYR A 116 10.60 -2.58 0.88
N THR A 117 11.76 -2.97 0.42
CA THR A 117 12.03 -4.35 -0.03
C THR A 117 13.53 -4.61 0.03
N THR A 118 13.92 -5.86 -0.13
CA THR A 118 15.33 -6.28 -0.16
C THR A 118 15.71 -6.81 -1.53
N SER A 119 16.83 -6.35 -2.07
CA SER A 119 17.45 -6.85 -3.31
C SER A 119 18.84 -6.22 -3.48
N PRO A 120 19.63 -6.66 -4.47
CA PRO A 120 20.93 -6.03 -4.74
C PRO A 120 20.87 -4.53 -5.08
N VAL A 121 19.71 -4.03 -5.54
CA VAL A 121 19.54 -2.61 -5.92
C VAL A 121 18.88 -1.75 -4.84
N HIS A 122 18.19 -2.36 -3.88
CA HIS A 122 17.52 -1.68 -2.78
C HIS A 122 18.49 -1.54 -1.59
N THR A 123 19.38 -0.57 -1.69
CA THR A 123 20.37 -0.24 -0.63
C THR A 123 19.87 0.89 0.25
N VAL A 124 20.44 1.04 1.44
CA VAL A 124 20.15 2.19 2.32
C VAL A 124 20.40 3.52 1.59
N ALA A 125 21.49 3.62 0.83
CA ALA A 125 21.79 4.82 0.05
C ALA A 125 20.70 5.11 -1.02
N ALA A 126 20.17 4.08 -1.69
CA ALA A 126 19.08 4.25 -2.65
C ALA A 126 17.79 4.75 -1.97
N PHE A 127 17.44 4.23 -0.80
CA PHE A 127 16.29 4.70 -0.04
C PHE A 127 16.46 6.13 0.47
N VAL A 128 17.66 6.51 0.91
CA VAL A 128 17.97 7.89 1.31
C VAL A 128 17.85 8.83 0.11
N ALA A 129 18.38 8.47 -1.06
CA ALA A 129 18.25 9.26 -2.28
C ALA A 129 16.78 9.47 -2.69
N GLN A 130 15.94 8.42 -2.58
CA GLN A 130 14.51 8.51 -2.81
C GLN A 130 13.83 9.45 -1.81
N GLY A 131 14.17 9.36 -0.52
CA GLY A 131 13.66 10.26 0.50
C GLY A 131 14.02 11.73 0.24
N LYS A 132 15.27 12.02 -0.15
CA LYS A 132 15.69 13.37 -0.55
C LYS A 132 14.91 13.90 -1.75
N ALA A 133 14.68 13.06 -2.76
CA ALA A 133 13.88 13.43 -3.91
C ALA A 133 12.44 13.79 -3.52
N MET A 134 11.81 13.02 -2.66
CA MET A 134 10.47 13.33 -2.14
C MET A 134 10.46 14.57 -1.25
N GLN A 135 11.48 14.79 -0.41
CA GLN A 135 11.62 16.03 0.37
C GLN A 135 11.68 17.25 -0.55
N ALA A 136 12.42 17.17 -1.65
CA ALA A 136 12.49 18.25 -2.65
C ALA A 136 11.13 18.51 -3.34
N MET A 137 10.22 17.53 -3.38
CA MET A 137 8.85 17.71 -3.86
C MET A 137 7.93 18.37 -2.83
N GLY A 138 8.41 18.61 -1.60
CA GLY A 138 7.67 19.32 -0.56
C GLY A 138 6.74 18.46 0.30
N ILE A 139 7.04 17.17 0.48
CA ILE A 139 6.33 16.33 1.45
C ILE A 139 6.48 16.85 2.89
N ASP A 140 5.54 16.50 3.76
CA ASP A 140 5.54 16.92 5.17
C ASP A 140 6.14 15.87 6.11
N SER A 141 6.18 14.61 5.70
CA SER A 141 6.82 13.50 6.42
C SER A 141 7.16 12.37 5.47
N ILE A 142 8.03 11.45 5.92
CA ILE A 142 8.40 10.26 5.17
C ILE A 142 7.99 9.00 5.91
N ALA A 143 7.46 8.01 5.20
CA ALA A 143 7.15 6.69 5.75
C ALA A 143 7.99 5.60 5.10
N ILE A 144 8.50 4.68 5.89
CA ILE A 144 9.05 3.40 5.44
C ILE A 144 7.91 2.40 5.51
N LYS A 145 7.46 1.88 4.33
CA LYS A 145 6.35 0.94 4.23
C LYS A 145 6.87 -0.45 3.89
N ASP A 146 6.92 -1.29 4.91
CA ASP A 146 7.28 -2.71 4.80
C ASP A 146 6.02 -3.58 4.74
N MET A 147 5.50 -3.77 3.55
CA MET A 147 4.26 -4.51 3.32
C MET A 147 4.41 -6.03 3.52
N ALA A 148 5.59 -6.56 3.31
CA ALA A 148 5.84 -7.99 3.41
C ALA A 148 6.36 -8.42 4.79
N GLY A 149 6.79 -7.48 5.65
CA GLY A 149 7.44 -7.80 6.92
C GLY A 149 8.89 -8.27 6.73
N LEU A 150 9.63 -7.62 5.83
CA LEU A 150 11.03 -7.95 5.49
C LEU A 150 12.04 -7.25 6.36
N LEU A 151 11.66 -6.15 7.01
CA LEU A 151 12.52 -5.45 7.94
C LEU A 151 13.01 -6.37 9.05
N THR A 152 14.28 -6.26 9.35
CA THR A 152 14.87 -6.83 10.57
C THR A 152 15.21 -5.71 11.54
N PRO A 153 15.31 -5.96 12.87
CA PRO A 153 15.51 -4.91 13.85
C PRO A 153 16.73 -4.03 13.57
N TYR A 154 17.85 -4.64 13.19
CA TYR A 154 19.09 -3.88 12.94
C TYR A 154 19.10 -3.15 11.60
N ALA A 155 18.52 -3.75 10.54
CA ALA A 155 18.36 -3.07 9.27
C ALA A 155 17.39 -1.87 9.40
N THR A 156 16.36 -1.99 10.23
CA THR A 156 15.47 -0.88 10.56
C THR A 156 16.22 0.28 11.22
N ALA A 157 17.03 -0.01 12.24
CA ALA A 157 17.81 1.01 12.92
C ALA A 157 18.82 1.68 11.99
N GLU A 158 19.50 0.92 11.12
CA GLU A 158 20.41 1.45 10.11
C GLU A 158 19.72 2.41 9.15
N LEU A 159 18.58 1.99 8.57
CA LEU A 159 17.83 2.79 7.61
C LEU A 159 17.27 4.07 8.25
N VAL A 160 16.69 3.97 9.46
CA VAL A 160 16.13 5.14 10.16
C VAL A 160 17.23 6.15 10.47
N LYS A 161 18.39 5.70 11.01
CA LYS A 161 19.53 6.59 11.26
C LYS A 161 20.01 7.28 10.00
N ALA A 162 20.12 6.56 8.89
CA ALA A 162 20.55 7.11 7.62
C ALA A 162 19.56 8.17 7.08
N LEU A 163 18.24 7.90 7.19
CA LEU A 163 17.23 8.88 6.81
C LEU A 163 17.28 10.12 7.71
N LYS A 164 17.31 9.95 9.02
CA LYS A 164 17.37 11.07 9.99
C LYS A 164 18.63 11.92 9.85
N ALA A 165 19.73 11.35 9.37
CA ALA A 165 20.97 12.10 9.11
C ALA A 165 20.89 13.01 7.87
N GLU A 166 20.01 12.70 6.91
CA GLU A 166 20.03 13.31 5.58
C GLU A 166 18.70 14.00 5.21
N ILE A 167 17.64 13.77 6.00
CA ILE A 167 16.30 14.27 5.75
C ILE A 167 15.76 14.95 6.99
N ASP A 168 15.37 16.22 6.84
CA ASP A 168 14.84 17.05 7.92
C ASP A 168 13.30 16.98 7.99
N LEU A 169 12.77 15.77 8.08
CA LEU A 169 11.33 15.50 8.16
C LEU A 169 11.05 14.38 9.18
N PRO A 170 9.85 14.35 9.76
CA PRO A 170 9.41 13.23 10.58
C PRO A 170 9.44 11.90 9.81
N VAL A 171 9.98 10.85 10.46
CA VAL A 171 10.09 9.49 9.92
C VAL A 171 9.07 8.57 10.58
N PHE A 172 8.26 7.92 9.75
CA PHE A 172 7.23 6.95 10.15
C PHE A 172 7.64 5.54 9.78
N ILE A 173 7.33 4.57 10.63
CA ILE A 173 7.54 3.15 10.36
C ILE A 173 6.19 2.44 10.26
N HIS A 174 5.93 1.90 9.08
CA HIS A 174 4.80 1.04 8.78
C HIS A 174 5.34 -0.35 8.41
N SER A 175 5.23 -1.32 9.29
CA SER A 175 5.72 -2.67 9.06
C SER A 175 4.65 -3.69 9.40
N HIS A 176 4.42 -4.62 8.45
CA HIS A 176 3.60 -5.80 8.72
C HIS A 176 4.38 -6.81 9.57
N ASP A 177 3.67 -7.52 10.42
CA ASP A 177 4.28 -8.45 11.38
C ASP A 177 4.30 -9.91 10.88
N THR A 178 4.33 -10.09 9.56
CA THR A 178 4.26 -11.42 8.92
C THR A 178 5.35 -12.36 9.43
N ALA A 179 6.57 -11.86 9.61
CA ALA A 179 7.70 -12.63 10.14
C ALA A 179 7.74 -12.66 11.69
N GLY A 180 6.84 -11.98 12.40
CA GLY A 180 6.88 -11.84 13.85
C GLY A 180 8.00 -10.92 14.38
N LEU A 181 8.58 -10.09 13.51
CA LEU A 181 9.67 -9.18 13.85
C LEU A 181 9.21 -7.72 14.05
N GLY A 182 7.95 -7.42 13.73
CA GLY A 182 7.45 -6.05 13.66
C GLY A 182 7.64 -5.24 14.92
N SER A 183 7.29 -5.79 16.10
CA SER A 183 7.45 -5.08 17.37
C SER A 183 8.93 -4.79 17.68
N MET A 184 9.83 -5.73 17.37
CA MET A 184 11.28 -5.52 17.56
C MET A 184 11.83 -4.47 16.57
N CYS A 185 11.33 -4.47 15.33
CA CYS A 185 11.70 -3.47 14.33
C CYS A 185 11.24 -2.08 14.77
N GLN A 186 10.00 -1.95 15.25
CA GLN A 186 9.47 -0.68 15.75
C GLN A 186 10.25 -0.15 16.95
N LEU A 187 10.58 -1.01 17.91
CA LEU A 187 11.43 -0.61 19.05
C LEU A 187 12.79 -0.10 18.57
N LYS A 188 13.43 -0.82 17.66
CA LYS A 188 14.72 -0.39 17.10
C LYS A 188 14.61 0.87 16.23
N ALA A 189 13.49 1.09 15.57
CA ALA A 189 13.22 2.34 14.87
C ALA A 189 13.13 3.54 15.82
N ILE A 190 12.38 3.39 16.93
CA ILE A 190 12.23 4.42 17.97
C ILE A 190 13.60 4.78 18.54
N GLU A 191 14.40 3.79 18.97
CA GLU A 191 15.76 3.99 19.49
C GLU A 191 16.71 4.64 18.45
N ALA A 192 16.41 4.48 17.15
CA ALA A 192 17.17 5.08 16.06
C ALA A 192 16.70 6.50 15.68
N GLY A 193 15.60 7.00 16.29
CA GLY A 193 15.07 8.35 16.10
C GLY A 193 13.86 8.43 15.18
N ALA A 194 13.13 7.33 14.93
CA ALA A 194 11.83 7.41 14.26
C ALA A 194 10.84 8.20 15.12
N ASP A 195 10.06 9.06 14.47
CA ASP A 195 9.12 9.96 15.16
C ASP A 195 7.76 9.29 15.41
N HIS A 196 7.37 8.37 14.53
CA HIS A 196 6.07 7.67 14.60
C HIS A 196 6.18 6.22 14.16
N ILE A 197 5.31 5.38 14.73
CA ILE A 197 5.14 3.97 14.35
C ILE A 197 3.66 3.68 14.07
N ASP A 198 3.40 2.79 13.14
CA ASP A 198 2.06 2.31 12.85
C ASP A 198 1.80 1.00 13.61
N THR A 199 0.67 0.94 14.28
CA THR A 199 0.22 -0.21 15.06
C THR A 199 -1.23 -0.53 14.73
N ALA A 200 -1.71 -1.70 15.12
CA ALA A 200 -3.12 -2.06 15.08
C ALA A 200 -3.64 -2.37 16.48
N ILE A 201 -4.93 -2.08 16.72
CA ILE A 201 -5.58 -2.51 17.96
C ILE A 201 -5.41 -4.03 18.13
N SER A 202 -5.13 -4.53 19.33
CA SER A 202 -4.71 -5.92 19.58
C SER A 202 -5.62 -6.96 18.95
N SER A 203 -6.94 -6.70 18.91
CA SER A 203 -7.91 -7.58 18.27
C SER A 203 -7.71 -7.79 16.76
N PHE A 204 -6.96 -6.92 16.07
CA PHE A 204 -6.63 -7.00 14.64
C PHE A 204 -5.13 -6.95 14.37
N ALA A 205 -4.29 -7.07 15.41
CA ALA A 205 -2.84 -7.01 15.30
C ALA A 205 -2.21 -8.36 14.92
N TRP A 206 -0.89 -8.31 14.67
CA TRP A 206 0.03 -9.41 14.38
C TRP A 206 -0.22 -10.15 13.06
N GLY A 207 0.62 -11.10 12.75
CA GLY A 207 0.58 -11.84 11.50
C GLY A 207 0.68 -10.91 10.28
N THR A 208 -0.26 -11.00 9.38
CA THR A 208 -0.30 -10.13 8.19
C THR A 208 -0.73 -8.68 8.47
N SER A 209 -1.05 -8.34 9.73
CA SER A 209 -1.31 -6.99 10.21
C SER A 209 -0.06 -6.36 10.84
N HIS A 210 -0.23 -5.41 11.74
CA HIS A 210 0.83 -4.66 12.42
C HIS A 210 1.02 -5.14 13.87
N PRO A 211 2.12 -4.73 14.53
CA PRO A 211 2.27 -4.88 15.98
C PRO A 211 1.08 -4.32 16.75
N GLY A 212 0.77 -4.95 17.89
CA GLY A 212 -0.35 -4.52 18.73
C GLY A 212 -0.09 -3.18 19.41
N THR A 213 -1.04 -2.24 19.32
CA THR A 213 -0.96 -0.92 19.94
C THR A 213 -0.74 -1.03 21.44
N GLU A 214 -1.56 -1.84 22.12
CA GLU A 214 -1.49 -2.05 23.56
C GLU A 214 -0.11 -2.58 23.99
N SER A 215 0.46 -3.49 23.21
CA SER A 215 1.79 -4.06 23.48
C SER A 215 2.89 -3.04 23.34
N MET A 216 2.83 -2.19 22.30
CA MET A 216 3.83 -1.14 22.09
C MET A 216 3.72 -0.05 23.15
N VAL A 217 2.52 0.40 23.50
CA VAL A 217 2.30 1.37 24.58
C VAL A 217 2.81 0.83 25.91
N ALA A 218 2.52 -0.45 26.23
CA ALA A 218 3.00 -1.09 27.45
C ALA A 218 4.54 -1.24 27.47
N ALA A 219 5.16 -1.59 26.33
CA ALA A 219 6.61 -1.75 26.21
C ALA A 219 7.37 -0.43 26.39
N LEU A 220 6.79 0.68 25.98
CA LEU A 220 7.42 2.02 26.06
C LEU A 220 7.14 2.74 27.38
N LYS A 221 6.20 2.25 28.20
CA LYS A 221 5.77 2.88 29.43
C LYS A 221 6.93 3.07 30.41
N GLY A 222 7.09 4.29 30.91
CA GLY A 222 8.14 4.65 31.88
C GLY A 222 9.56 4.77 31.29
N SER A 223 9.71 4.65 29.96
CA SER A 223 10.95 4.96 29.24
C SER A 223 10.97 6.41 28.78
N GLU A 224 12.07 6.86 28.19
CA GLU A 224 12.17 8.15 27.51
C GLU A 224 11.26 8.26 26.27
N TYR A 225 10.72 7.14 25.80
CA TYR A 225 9.80 7.01 24.67
C TYR A 225 8.34 6.80 25.09
N ASP A 226 8.02 7.04 26.36
CA ASP A 226 6.64 6.87 26.87
C ASP A 226 5.67 7.75 26.08
N THR A 227 4.65 7.12 25.50
CA THR A 227 3.66 7.80 24.66
C THR A 227 2.67 8.65 25.45
N GLY A 228 2.54 8.41 26.75
CA GLY A 228 1.51 9.03 27.59
C GLY A 228 0.07 8.60 27.27
N LEU A 229 -0.13 7.64 26.37
CA LEU A 229 -1.47 7.14 25.99
C LEU A 229 -2.10 6.32 27.11
N ASP A 230 -3.42 6.46 27.29
CA ASP A 230 -4.17 5.67 28.28
C ASP A 230 -4.35 4.22 27.83
N LEU A 231 -3.49 3.34 28.36
CA LEU A 231 -3.52 1.92 28.06
C LEU A 231 -4.86 1.27 28.45
N SER A 232 -5.52 1.73 29.51
CA SER A 232 -6.79 1.17 29.96
C SER A 232 -7.90 1.46 28.93
N LEU A 233 -7.96 2.68 28.42
CA LEU A 233 -8.88 3.04 27.34
C LEU A 233 -8.62 2.22 26.08
N ILE A 234 -7.35 2.05 25.68
CA ILE A 234 -6.99 1.26 24.49
C ILE A 234 -7.41 -0.21 24.68
N GLN A 235 -7.18 -0.78 25.85
CA GLN A 235 -7.61 -2.17 26.15
C GLN A 235 -9.13 -2.33 26.09
N GLU A 236 -9.90 -1.37 26.60
CA GLU A 236 -11.36 -1.41 26.48
C GLU A 236 -11.83 -1.38 25.01
N ILE A 237 -11.18 -0.55 24.18
CA ILE A 237 -11.44 -0.51 22.74
C ILE A 237 -11.08 -1.86 22.10
N GLY A 238 -9.93 -2.44 22.46
CA GLY A 238 -9.49 -3.76 22.01
C GLY A 238 -10.49 -4.87 22.33
N MET A 239 -11.04 -4.88 23.54
CA MET A 239 -12.08 -5.85 23.95
C MET A 239 -13.36 -5.71 23.10
N TYR A 240 -13.80 -4.49 22.84
CA TYR A 240 -14.94 -4.24 21.95
C TYR A 240 -14.70 -4.81 20.55
N PHE A 241 -13.56 -4.49 19.94
CA PHE A 241 -13.23 -4.96 18.60
C PHE A 241 -12.95 -6.47 18.54
N HIS A 242 -12.55 -7.09 19.65
CA HIS A 242 -12.45 -8.55 19.71
C HIS A 242 -13.82 -9.23 19.48
N ALA A 243 -14.88 -8.67 20.05
CA ALA A 243 -16.24 -9.14 19.80
C ALA A 243 -16.70 -8.87 18.35
N VAL A 244 -16.32 -7.73 17.79
CA VAL A 244 -16.59 -7.39 16.38
C VAL A 244 -15.88 -8.36 15.43
N ARG A 245 -14.59 -8.65 15.63
CA ARG A 245 -13.81 -9.57 14.81
C ARG A 245 -14.45 -10.95 14.67
N LYS A 246 -15.03 -11.48 15.76
CA LYS A 246 -15.73 -12.78 15.74
C LYS A 246 -16.86 -12.84 14.70
N LYS A 247 -17.54 -11.72 14.43
CA LYS A 247 -18.63 -11.66 13.43
C LYS A 247 -18.11 -11.82 12.00
N TYR A 248 -16.84 -11.49 11.76
CA TYR A 248 -16.20 -11.49 10.44
C TYR A 248 -15.23 -12.65 10.25
N HIS A 249 -15.17 -13.61 11.17
CA HIS A 249 -14.24 -14.74 11.13
C HIS A 249 -14.28 -15.52 9.81
N GLN A 250 -15.43 -15.62 9.17
CA GLN A 250 -15.58 -16.28 7.85
C GLN A 250 -14.76 -15.65 6.71
N PHE A 251 -14.29 -14.40 6.89
CA PHE A 251 -13.47 -13.67 5.93
C PHE A 251 -11.99 -13.72 6.26
N GLU A 252 -11.60 -14.33 7.37
CA GLU A 252 -10.20 -14.43 7.76
C GLU A 252 -9.48 -15.48 6.91
N SER A 253 -8.22 -15.14 6.55
CA SER A 253 -7.32 -16.09 5.89
C SER A 253 -6.87 -17.18 6.85
N GLU A 254 -6.60 -18.37 6.33
CA GLU A 254 -5.95 -19.45 7.09
C GLU A 254 -4.50 -19.12 7.51
N PHE A 255 -3.90 -18.10 6.88
CA PHE A 255 -2.53 -17.65 7.12
C PHE A 255 -2.47 -16.50 8.15
N THR A 256 -2.97 -16.75 9.35
CA THR A 256 -3.02 -15.74 10.43
C THR A 256 -1.82 -15.79 11.37
N ALA A 257 -1.02 -16.87 11.34
CA ALA A 257 0.15 -17.05 12.18
C ALA A 257 1.40 -16.40 11.57
N VAL A 258 2.44 -16.28 12.40
CA VAL A 258 3.77 -15.85 11.94
C VAL A 258 4.34 -16.82 10.90
N ASP A 259 4.85 -16.28 9.81
CA ASP A 259 5.49 -17.05 8.74
C ASP A 259 6.87 -16.45 8.38
N THR A 260 7.92 -17.03 8.93
CA THR A 260 9.30 -16.58 8.67
C THR A 260 9.79 -16.90 7.25
N ARG A 261 9.07 -17.71 6.47
CA ARG A 261 9.43 -17.99 5.06
C ARG A 261 9.42 -16.73 4.21
N VAL A 262 8.68 -15.69 4.63
CA VAL A 262 8.69 -14.38 3.95
C VAL A 262 10.10 -13.77 3.89
N GLN A 263 10.95 -14.04 4.88
CA GLN A 263 12.34 -13.57 4.89
C GLN A 263 13.20 -14.23 3.78
N VAL A 264 12.76 -15.36 3.25
CA VAL A 264 13.44 -16.11 2.18
C VAL A 264 12.81 -15.85 0.82
N ASN A 265 11.49 -16.03 0.70
CA ASN A 265 10.77 -15.91 -0.57
C ASN A 265 10.29 -14.49 -0.88
N GLN A 266 10.26 -13.60 0.12
CA GLN A 266 9.85 -12.20 0.04
C GLN A 266 8.39 -11.99 -0.43
N VAL A 267 7.54 -13.00 -0.32
CA VAL A 267 6.15 -12.98 -0.79
C VAL A 267 5.23 -12.52 0.35
N PRO A 268 4.51 -11.40 0.19
CA PRO A 268 3.56 -10.92 1.20
C PRO A 268 2.44 -11.94 1.47
N GLY A 269 1.96 -12.02 2.72
CA GLY A 269 0.92 -12.97 3.11
C GLY A 269 -0.37 -12.87 2.29
N GLY A 270 -0.82 -11.67 1.96
CA GLY A 270 -1.99 -11.47 1.09
C GLY A 270 -1.81 -12.02 -0.32
N MET A 271 -0.58 -11.98 -0.85
CA MET A 271 -0.25 -12.57 -2.15
C MET A 271 -0.31 -14.10 -2.08
N ILE A 272 0.16 -14.72 -1.00
CA ILE A 272 0.10 -16.17 -0.78
C ILE A 272 -1.35 -16.64 -0.79
N SER A 273 -2.24 -15.95 -0.10
CA SER A 273 -3.68 -16.28 -0.06
C SER A 273 -4.33 -16.22 -1.44
N ASN A 274 -4.02 -15.19 -2.22
CA ASN A 274 -4.54 -15.04 -3.58
C ASN A 274 -4.04 -16.15 -4.51
N LEU A 275 -2.75 -16.49 -4.45
CA LEU A 275 -2.16 -17.57 -5.25
C LEU A 275 -2.74 -18.93 -4.86
N ALA A 276 -2.95 -19.18 -3.57
CA ALA A 276 -3.58 -20.43 -3.10
C ALA A 276 -4.99 -20.59 -3.66
N ASN A 277 -5.80 -19.52 -3.69
CA ASN A 277 -7.13 -19.54 -4.28
C ASN A 277 -7.08 -19.81 -5.79
N GLN A 278 -6.21 -19.12 -6.54
CA GLN A 278 -6.04 -19.34 -7.97
C GLN A 278 -5.61 -20.77 -8.29
N LEU A 279 -4.65 -21.32 -7.54
CA LEU A 279 -4.21 -22.71 -7.71
C LEU A 279 -5.32 -23.71 -7.37
N LYS A 280 -6.13 -23.44 -6.35
CA LYS A 280 -7.28 -24.27 -5.96
C LYS A 280 -8.32 -24.33 -7.07
N GLU A 281 -8.64 -23.20 -7.68
CA GLU A 281 -9.58 -23.12 -8.81
C GLU A 281 -9.09 -23.94 -10.03
N GLN A 282 -7.78 -24.05 -10.21
CA GLN A 282 -7.14 -24.85 -11.28
C GLN A 282 -6.84 -26.31 -10.87
N GLY A 283 -7.22 -26.73 -9.66
CA GLY A 283 -6.91 -28.07 -9.14
C GLY A 283 -5.41 -28.34 -8.94
N ALA A 284 -4.59 -27.30 -8.82
CA ALA A 284 -3.14 -27.33 -8.79
C ALA A 284 -2.52 -26.84 -7.47
N LEU A 285 -3.27 -26.90 -6.37
CA LEU A 285 -2.80 -26.40 -5.06
C LEU A 285 -1.50 -27.06 -4.58
N ASN A 286 -1.27 -28.31 -4.96
CA ASN A 286 -0.03 -29.06 -4.69
C ASN A 286 1.22 -28.43 -5.32
N ARG A 287 1.07 -27.54 -6.29
CA ARG A 287 2.17 -26.82 -6.96
C ARG A 287 2.53 -25.49 -6.30
N MET A 288 1.93 -25.15 -5.16
CA MET A 288 2.15 -23.89 -4.46
C MET A 288 3.63 -23.61 -4.18
N ASN A 289 4.39 -24.60 -3.75
CA ASN A 289 5.83 -24.44 -3.49
C ASN A 289 6.63 -24.12 -4.75
N GLU A 290 6.24 -24.66 -5.92
CA GLU A 290 6.88 -24.33 -7.20
C GLU A 290 6.61 -22.87 -7.58
N VAL A 291 5.39 -22.38 -7.38
CA VAL A 291 5.04 -20.97 -7.64
C VAL A 291 5.81 -20.05 -6.71
N LEU A 292 5.88 -20.37 -5.41
CA LEU A 292 6.64 -19.57 -4.43
C LEU A 292 8.14 -19.52 -4.78
N ALA A 293 8.72 -20.61 -5.33
CA ALA A 293 10.10 -20.64 -5.77
C ALA A 293 10.34 -19.87 -7.09
N GLU A 294 9.32 -19.76 -7.95
CA GLU A 294 9.40 -19.01 -9.21
C GLU A 294 9.26 -17.50 -9.04
N ILE A 295 8.56 -17.02 -8.00
CA ILE A 295 8.34 -15.59 -7.74
C ILE A 295 9.65 -14.79 -7.65
N PRO A 296 10.68 -15.18 -6.87
CA PRO A 296 11.95 -14.45 -6.83
C PRO A 296 12.63 -14.35 -8.19
N ARG A 297 12.52 -15.40 -9.02
CA ARG A 297 13.13 -15.46 -10.37
C ARG A 297 12.42 -14.51 -11.34
N VAL A 298 11.09 -14.49 -11.33
CA VAL A 298 10.31 -13.53 -12.13
C VAL A 298 10.59 -12.09 -11.66
N ARG A 299 10.67 -11.87 -10.34
CA ARG A 299 11.00 -10.58 -9.77
C ARG A 299 12.39 -10.08 -10.21
N GLU A 300 13.39 -10.96 -10.23
CA GLU A 300 14.73 -10.64 -10.74
C GLU A 300 14.68 -10.25 -12.22
N ASP A 301 14.01 -11.05 -13.07
CA ASP A 301 13.84 -10.75 -14.49
C ASP A 301 13.17 -9.40 -14.75
N LEU A 302 12.30 -8.96 -13.86
CA LEU A 302 11.63 -7.65 -13.91
C LEU A 302 12.41 -6.51 -13.25
N GLY A 303 13.67 -6.73 -12.84
CA GLY A 303 14.51 -5.68 -12.24
C GLY A 303 14.16 -5.38 -10.78
N PHE A 304 13.74 -6.39 -10.03
CA PHE A 304 13.51 -6.35 -8.58
C PHE A 304 12.43 -5.37 -8.10
N PRO A 305 11.23 -5.28 -8.71
CA PRO A 305 10.19 -4.43 -8.15
C PRO A 305 9.84 -4.83 -6.70
N PRO A 306 9.47 -3.87 -5.83
CA PRO A 306 8.83 -4.19 -4.56
C PRO A 306 7.55 -5.01 -4.80
N LEU A 307 7.27 -5.99 -3.91
CA LEU A 307 6.05 -6.79 -4.03
C LEU A 307 4.89 -6.12 -3.27
N VAL A 308 4.41 -5.03 -3.83
CA VAL A 308 3.23 -4.28 -3.39
C VAL A 308 2.24 -4.18 -4.56
N THR A 309 0.99 -3.81 -4.32
CA THR A 309 0.00 -3.62 -5.40
C THR A 309 0.39 -2.46 -6.32
N PRO A 310 0.45 -2.63 -7.67
CA PRO A 310 0.06 -3.82 -8.45
C PRO A 310 1.20 -4.81 -8.76
N THR A 311 2.45 -4.49 -8.48
CA THR A 311 3.62 -5.28 -8.88
C THR A 311 3.61 -6.70 -8.29
N SER A 312 3.09 -6.88 -7.06
CA SER A 312 2.92 -8.21 -6.46
C SER A 312 2.01 -9.12 -7.29
N GLN A 313 0.95 -8.57 -7.88
CA GLN A 313 0.05 -9.32 -8.75
C GLN A 313 0.69 -9.62 -10.09
N ILE A 314 1.40 -8.65 -10.68
CA ILE A 314 2.12 -8.84 -11.96
C ILE A 314 3.12 -9.99 -11.84
N VAL A 315 3.98 -9.94 -10.81
CA VAL A 315 4.98 -10.98 -10.55
C VAL A 315 4.34 -12.33 -10.22
N GLY A 316 3.33 -12.32 -9.34
CA GLY A 316 2.66 -13.55 -8.90
C GLY A 316 1.92 -14.26 -10.01
N THR A 317 1.14 -13.52 -10.80
CA THR A 317 0.40 -14.08 -11.93
C THR A 317 1.35 -14.64 -13.00
N GLN A 318 2.46 -13.96 -13.28
CA GLN A 318 3.44 -14.47 -14.21
C GLN A 318 4.12 -15.75 -13.68
N ALA A 319 4.50 -15.78 -12.40
CA ALA A 319 5.07 -16.98 -11.78
C ALA A 319 4.09 -18.16 -11.83
N PHE A 320 2.82 -17.90 -11.55
CA PHE A 320 1.75 -18.88 -11.66
C PHE A 320 1.66 -19.47 -13.10
N PHE A 321 1.64 -18.64 -14.15
CA PHE A 321 1.58 -19.11 -15.53
C PHE A 321 2.86 -19.86 -15.93
N ASN A 322 4.04 -19.42 -15.52
CA ASN A 322 5.30 -20.12 -15.78
C ASN A 322 5.25 -21.56 -15.25
N VAL A 323 4.76 -21.72 -14.03
CA VAL A 323 4.65 -23.04 -13.38
C VAL A 323 3.60 -23.89 -14.07
N LEU A 324 2.39 -23.39 -14.32
CA LEU A 324 1.32 -24.18 -14.95
C LEU A 324 1.68 -24.61 -16.38
N ALA A 325 2.34 -23.74 -17.15
CA ALA A 325 2.77 -24.05 -18.51
C ALA A 325 3.95 -25.06 -18.56
N GLY A 326 4.65 -25.26 -17.43
CA GLY A 326 5.87 -26.07 -17.37
C GLY A 326 7.08 -25.46 -18.11
N GLU A 327 6.95 -24.23 -18.60
CA GLU A 327 7.96 -23.48 -19.34
C GLU A 327 7.86 -22.00 -19.01
N ARG A 328 8.99 -21.37 -18.63
CA ARG A 328 9.03 -19.95 -18.27
C ARG A 328 8.71 -19.08 -19.48
N TYR A 329 7.81 -18.11 -19.27
CA TYR A 329 7.43 -17.12 -20.27
C TYR A 329 6.87 -17.68 -21.59
N LYS A 330 6.37 -18.93 -21.58
CA LYS A 330 5.59 -19.47 -22.71
C LYS A 330 4.35 -18.62 -22.95
N THR A 331 3.74 -18.14 -21.87
CA THR A 331 2.68 -17.12 -21.88
C THR A 331 3.17 -15.93 -21.10
N ILE A 332 3.20 -14.76 -21.72
CA ILE A 332 3.54 -13.48 -21.08
C ILE A 332 2.25 -12.69 -20.92
N THR A 333 1.93 -12.29 -19.67
CA THR A 333 0.71 -11.51 -19.40
C THR A 333 0.80 -10.10 -19.97
N ASN A 334 -0.33 -9.47 -20.23
CA ASN A 334 -0.36 -8.09 -20.74
C ASN A 334 0.23 -7.10 -19.75
N GLU A 335 0.05 -7.36 -18.45
CA GLU A 335 0.62 -6.56 -17.37
C GLU A 335 2.15 -6.63 -17.37
N VAL A 336 2.74 -7.82 -17.61
CA VAL A 336 4.19 -7.97 -17.74
C VAL A 336 4.72 -7.29 -19.01
N LYS A 337 3.98 -7.32 -20.12
CA LYS A 337 4.34 -6.58 -21.33
C LYS A 337 4.34 -5.09 -21.06
N LEU A 338 3.27 -4.56 -20.48
CA LEU A 338 3.15 -3.14 -20.13
C LEU A 338 4.24 -2.72 -19.12
N TYR A 339 4.56 -3.60 -18.16
CA TYR A 339 5.66 -3.37 -17.21
C TYR A 339 7.00 -3.23 -17.94
N LEU A 340 7.34 -4.18 -18.80
CA LEU A 340 8.60 -4.20 -19.55
C LEU A 340 8.69 -3.07 -20.57
N GLN A 341 7.56 -2.56 -21.05
CA GLN A 341 7.46 -1.36 -21.87
C GLN A 341 7.71 -0.07 -21.06
N GLY A 342 7.64 -0.12 -19.72
CA GLY A 342 7.78 1.07 -18.86
C GLY A 342 6.46 1.74 -18.49
N GLY A 343 5.30 1.10 -18.78
CA GLY A 343 3.97 1.67 -18.55
C GLY A 343 3.58 1.86 -17.08
N TYR A 344 4.34 1.28 -16.14
CA TYR A 344 4.20 1.52 -14.70
C TYR A 344 5.27 2.46 -14.13
N GLY A 345 6.21 2.92 -14.93
CA GLY A 345 7.36 3.71 -14.52
C GLY A 345 8.68 2.95 -14.69
N GLN A 346 9.74 3.53 -14.15
CA GLN A 346 11.08 2.96 -14.25
C GLN A 346 11.26 1.79 -13.29
N ALA A 347 11.73 0.64 -13.82
CA ALA A 347 12.09 -0.49 -12.98
C ALA A 347 13.26 -0.12 -12.04
N PRO A 348 13.25 -0.58 -10.76
CA PRO A 348 14.31 -0.25 -9.79
C PRO A 348 15.70 -0.72 -10.23
N GLY A 349 15.77 -1.85 -10.91
CA GLY A 349 17.00 -2.44 -11.42
C GLY A 349 16.91 -2.79 -12.90
N LYS A 350 18.00 -3.39 -13.40
CA LYS A 350 18.07 -3.83 -14.80
C LYS A 350 17.11 -4.99 -15.04
N VAL A 351 16.21 -4.83 -16.01
CA VAL A 351 15.32 -5.90 -16.45
C VAL A 351 16.05 -6.88 -17.36
N ASN A 352 15.52 -8.10 -17.50
CA ASN A 352 16.00 -9.10 -18.43
C ASN A 352 15.70 -8.66 -19.88
N GLU A 353 16.74 -8.24 -20.62
CA GLU A 353 16.61 -7.71 -21.97
C GLU A 353 16.09 -8.74 -22.98
N GLN A 354 16.39 -10.03 -22.76
CA GLN A 354 15.89 -11.12 -23.59
C GLN A 354 14.38 -11.28 -23.44
N LEU A 355 13.92 -11.22 -22.17
CA LEU A 355 12.50 -11.24 -21.84
C LEU A 355 11.78 -10.00 -22.39
N ARG A 356 12.38 -8.79 -22.23
CA ARG A 356 11.82 -7.55 -22.78
C ARG A 356 11.61 -7.68 -24.28
N LYS A 357 12.63 -8.12 -25.01
CA LYS A 357 12.54 -8.32 -26.45
C LYS A 357 11.48 -9.34 -26.85
N GLN A 358 11.34 -10.42 -26.07
CA GLN A 358 10.30 -11.42 -26.28
C GLN A 358 8.89 -10.85 -26.04
N ALA A 359 8.74 -10.01 -25.01
CA ALA A 359 7.47 -9.50 -24.57
C ALA A 359 6.89 -8.39 -25.46
N ILE A 360 7.74 -7.43 -25.86
CA ILE A 360 7.32 -6.22 -26.58
C ILE A 360 7.94 -6.09 -28.00
N GLY A 361 8.83 -7.01 -28.39
CA GLY A 361 9.43 -7.00 -29.73
C GLY A 361 10.25 -5.74 -30.00
N SER A 362 9.82 -4.97 -31.00
CA SER A 362 10.42 -3.70 -31.40
C SER A 362 9.65 -2.47 -30.91
N GLU A 363 8.69 -2.66 -29.99
CA GLU A 363 7.96 -1.52 -29.42
C GLU A 363 8.90 -0.61 -28.63
N GLU A 364 8.63 0.69 -28.67
CA GLU A 364 9.41 1.70 -27.99
C GLU A 364 9.21 1.61 -26.47
N VAL A 365 10.30 1.71 -25.73
CA VAL A 365 10.27 1.72 -24.27
C VAL A 365 9.95 3.14 -23.79
N ILE A 366 8.99 3.23 -22.85
CA ILE A 366 8.59 4.48 -22.21
C ILE A 366 9.68 4.86 -21.19
N ASP A 367 10.41 5.94 -21.40
CA ASP A 367 11.44 6.47 -20.51
C ASP A 367 11.01 7.74 -19.75
N VAL A 368 9.90 8.35 -20.19
CA VAL A 368 9.24 9.48 -19.51
C VAL A 368 8.31 8.99 -18.40
N ARG A 369 7.76 9.91 -17.60
CA ARG A 369 6.69 9.57 -16.67
C ARG A 369 5.48 9.05 -17.46
N PRO A 370 4.99 7.82 -17.22
CA PRO A 370 3.94 7.23 -18.06
C PRO A 370 2.66 8.08 -18.15
N ALA A 371 2.32 8.78 -17.08
CA ALA A 371 1.14 9.66 -17.06
C ALA A 371 1.25 10.87 -18.00
N ASP A 372 2.46 11.28 -18.41
CA ASP A 372 2.64 12.36 -19.40
C ASP A 372 2.12 11.98 -20.79
N LEU A 373 1.96 10.68 -21.04
CA LEU A 373 1.38 10.16 -22.28
C LEU A 373 -0.16 10.10 -22.25
N LEU A 374 -0.76 10.30 -21.08
CA LEU A 374 -2.21 10.27 -20.91
C LEU A 374 -2.83 11.64 -21.22
N LYS A 375 -3.91 11.64 -21.98
CA LYS A 375 -4.72 12.84 -22.16
C LYS A 375 -5.63 13.03 -20.96
N PRO A 376 -6.08 14.27 -20.66
CA PRO A 376 -7.08 14.51 -19.63
C PRO A 376 -8.32 13.61 -19.83
N GLU A 377 -8.77 12.97 -18.74
CA GLU A 377 -9.83 11.95 -18.79
C GLU A 377 -11.14 12.40 -18.14
N MET A 378 -11.17 13.43 -17.29
CA MET A 378 -12.38 13.80 -16.51
C MET A 378 -13.60 14.07 -17.39
N ASP A 379 -13.46 14.83 -18.48
CA ASP A 379 -14.59 15.15 -19.37
C ASP A 379 -15.08 13.91 -20.12
N LYS A 380 -14.17 13.04 -20.54
CA LYS A 380 -14.51 11.74 -21.15
C LYS A 380 -15.27 10.85 -20.16
N LEU A 381 -14.79 10.77 -18.90
CA LEU A 381 -15.43 9.97 -17.85
C LEU A 381 -16.83 10.48 -17.52
N ARG A 382 -17.01 11.81 -17.40
CA ARG A 382 -18.34 12.42 -17.23
C ARG A 382 -19.27 12.09 -18.39
N GLY A 383 -18.78 12.13 -19.63
CA GLY A 383 -19.55 11.74 -20.81
C GLY A 383 -19.91 10.26 -20.83
N GLN A 384 -19.03 9.39 -20.39
CA GLN A 384 -19.26 7.93 -20.36
C GLN A 384 -20.30 7.51 -19.32
N ILE A 385 -20.23 8.05 -18.10
CA ILE A 385 -21.18 7.74 -17.04
C ILE A 385 -22.54 8.44 -17.27
N GLY A 386 -22.53 9.61 -17.93
CA GLY A 386 -23.74 10.36 -18.32
C GLY A 386 -24.63 10.69 -17.12
N GLU A 387 -25.96 10.52 -17.30
CA GLU A 387 -26.97 10.83 -16.30
C GLU A 387 -26.96 9.93 -15.05
N LEU A 388 -26.17 8.85 -15.07
CA LEU A 388 -25.99 7.98 -13.90
C LEU A 388 -25.18 8.67 -12.80
N ALA A 389 -24.27 9.57 -13.15
CA ALA A 389 -23.54 10.36 -12.18
C ALA A 389 -24.42 11.46 -11.56
N LYS A 390 -24.56 11.43 -10.25
CA LYS A 390 -25.23 12.47 -9.45
C LYS A 390 -24.22 13.45 -8.82
N SER A 391 -22.97 13.05 -8.78
CA SER A 391 -21.87 13.79 -8.15
C SER A 391 -20.55 13.55 -8.88
N GLU A 392 -19.53 14.35 -8.57
CA GLU A 392 -18.16 14.09 -9.03
C GLU A 392 -17.56 12.82 -8.41
N GLU A 393 -18.00 12.45 -7.21
CA GLU A 393 -17.65 11.21 -6.53
C GLU A 393 -18.05 9.98 -7.36
N ASP A 394 -19.21 10.02 -8.01
CA ASP A 394 -19.65 8.94 -8.91
C ASP A 394 -18.74 8.83 -10.14
N VAL A 395 -18.32 9.95 -10.72
CA VAL A 395 -17.39 9.97 -11.86
C VAL A 395 -16.04 9.39 -11.45
N LEU A 396 -15.53 9.75 -10.27
CA LEU A 396 -14.26 9.23 -9.74
C LEU A 396 -14.35 7.74 -9.38
N THR A 397 -15.48 7.31 -8.82
CA THR A 397 -15.75 5.90 -8.53
C THR A 397 -15.80 5.09 -9.83
N PHE A 398 -16.50 5.61 -10.85
CA PHE A 398 -16.55 5.00 -12.18
C PHE A 398 -15.16 4.92 -12.84
N ALA A 399 -14.34 5.94 -12.71
CA ALA A 399 -12.97 5.92 -13.24
C ALA A 399 -12.13 4.75 -12.70
N MET A 400 -12.31 4.42 -11.42
CA MET A 400 -11.52 3.39 -10.74
C MET A 400 -12.18 2.00 -10.76
N PHE A 401 -13.51 1.94 -10.77
CA PHE A 401 -14.30 0.71 -10.67
C PHE A 401 -15.47 0.72 -11.65
N PRO A 402 -15.23 0.79 -12.99
CA PRO A 402 -16.28 0.97 -13.97
C PRO A 402 -17.33 -0.15 -13.97
N ASP A 403 -16.89 -1.41 -13.83
CA ASP A 403 -17.77 -2.59 -13.90
C ASP A 403 -18.75 -2.68 -12.71
N ILE A 404 -18.40 -2.06 -11.59
CA ILE A 404 -19.17 -2.18 -10.35
C ILE A 404 -20.02 -0.93 -10.13
N CYS A 405 -19.52 0.24 -10.49
CA CYS A 405 -20.24 1.50 -10.34
C CYS A 405 -21.57 1.46 -11.09
N LEU A 406 -21.60 0.87 -12.29
CA LEU A 406 -22.79 0.71 -13.10
C LEU A 406 -23.87 -0.18 -12.45
N LEU A 407 -23.49 -1.09 -11.55
CA LEU A 407 -24.43 -1.94 -10.79
C LEU A 407 -25.08 -1.21 -9.61
N TYR A 408 -24.51 -0.08 -9.17
CA TYR A 408 -25.03 0.70 -8.04
C TYR A 408 -25.90 1.88 -8.45
N THR A 409 -25.73 2.36 -9.68
CA THR A 409 -26.44 3.52 -10.21
C THR A 409 -27.68 3.12 -11.01
N SER A 410 -27.86 1.85 -11.31
CA SER A 410 -29.05 1.25 -11.93
C SER A 410 -29.97 0.62 -10.87
#